data_49f1c3d1681c038fde2419e1ca18c21c
#
_entry.id   49f1c3d1681c038fde2419e1ca18c21c
#
_cell.length_a   1.000
_cell.length_b   1.000
_cell.length_c   1.000
_cell.angle_alpha   90.00
_cell.angle_beta   90.00
_cell.angle_gamma   90.00
#
_symmetry.space_group_name_H-M   'P 1'
#
loop_
_entity.id
_entity.type
_entity.pdbx_description
1 polymer ?
#
loop_
_entity_poly.entity_id
_entity_poly.type
_entity_poly.pdbx_seq_one_letter_code
_entity_poly.pdbx_strand_id
1 'polypeptide(L)' 'MPYSISTDAEDCKGFAVIKDDDDFIMGCHETEEKAKDQIT' A
#
# COMPACT_ATOMS: atom_id res chain seq x y z
N MET A 1 0.98 -8.64 10.10
CA MET A 1 1.71 -8.58 8.83
C MET A 1 2.54 -7.31 8.76
N PRO A 2 3.71 -7.37 8.14
CA PRO A 2 4.58 -6.20 8.08
C PRO A 2 4.11 -5.10 7.11
N TYR A 3 3.05 -5.35 6.39
CA TYR A 3 2.54 -4.39 5.41
C TYR A 3 1.07 -4.11 5.62
N SER A 4 0.66 -2.91 5.23
CA SER A 4 -0.74 -2.50 5.30
C SER A 4 -1.13 -1.81 4.01
N ILE A 5 -2.43 -1.81 3.72
CA ILE A 5 -2.95 -1.12 2.55
C ILE A 5 -3.75 0.10 3.02
N SER A 6 -3.39 1.26 2.50
CA SER A 6 -4.06 2.51 2.85
C SER A 6 -4.73 3.14 1.64
N THR A 7 -5.92 3.68 1.83
CA THR A 7 -6.62 4.39 0.76
C THR A 7 -6.57 5.90 0.93
N ASP A 8 -5.92 6.36 2.00
CA ASP A 8 -5.86 7.79 2.33
C ASP A 8 -4.50 8.43 2.06
N ALA A 9 -3.60 7.72 1.42
CA ALA A 9 -2.26 8.26 1.15
C ALA A 9 -2.36 9.45 0.19
N GLU A 10 -1.80 10.58 0.58
CA GLU A 10 -1.84 11.78 -0.24
C GLU A 10 -1.07 11.62 -1.55
N ASP A 11 -0.01 10.85 -1.51
CA ASP A 11 0.83 10.62 -2.68
C ASP A 11 0.31 9.49 -3.56
N CYS A 12 -0.78 8.88 -3.18
CA CYS A 12 -1.33 7.77 -3.92
C CYS A 12 -2.85 7.88 -3.99
N LYS A 13 -3.40 7.99 -5.20
CA LYS A 13 -4.84 8.13 -5.39
C LYS A 13 -5.60 6.83 -5.25
N GLY A 14 -4.91 5.72 -5.19
CA GLY A 14 -5.55 4.42 -5.07
C GLY A 14 -5.20 3.74 -3.77
N PHE A 15 -4.67 2.53 -3.88
CA PHE A 15 -4.29 1.72 -2.74
C PHE A 15 -2.78 1.74 -2.55
N ALA A 16 -2.32 2.27 -1.44
CA ALA A 16 -0.90 2.36 -1.14
C ALA A 16 -0.49 1.22 -0.21
N VAL A 17 0.57 0.52 -0.58
CA VAL A 17 1.14 -0.53 0.27
C VAL A 17 2.16 0.14 1.18
N ILE A 18 1.90 0.08 2.48
CA ILE A 18 2.73 0.76 3.47
C ILE A 18 3.43 -0.26 4.35
N LYS A 19 4.71 -0.07 4.54
CA LYS A 19 5.49 -0.92 5.44
C LYS A 19 5.29 -0.46 6.87
N ASP A 20 4.83 -1.36 7.73
CA ASP A 20 4.48 -1.01 9.11
C ASP A 20 5.65 -0.51 9.95
N ASP A 21 6.85 -0.97 9.65
CA ASP A 21 8.02 -0.58 10.43
C ASP A 21 8.30 0.91 10.37
N ASP A 22 8.23 1.49 9.19
CA ASP A 22 8.61 2.87 8.95
C ASP A 22 7.49 3.74 8.39
N ASP A 23 6.31 3.18 8.22
CA ASP A 23 5.21 3.85 7.53
C ASP A 23 5.63 4.29 6.12
N PHE A 24 6.51 3.52 5.51
CA PHE A 24 7.05 3.86 4.20
C PHE A 24 6.16 3.29 3.10
N ILE A 25 5.82 4.13 2.12
CA ILE A 25 4.99 3.68 1.00
C ILE A 25 5.85 2.86 0.04
N MET A 26 5.57 1.56 -0.01
CA MET A 26 6.33 0.64 -0.85
C MET A 26 5.83 0.62 -2.29
N GLY A 27 4.56 0.92 -2.48
CA GLY A 27 3.98 0.93 -3.82
C GLY A 27 2.60 1.52 -3.82
N CYS A 28 2.13 1.86 -5.02
CA CYS A 28 0.82 2.45 -5.20
C CYS A 28 0.13 1.73 -6.35
N HIS A 29 -1.09 1.28 -6.11
CA HIS A 29 -1.84 0.50 -7.10
C HIS A 29 -3.24 1.05 -7.26
N GLU A 30 -3.84 0.83 -8.42
CA GLU A 30 -5.19 1.31 -8.69
C GLU A 30 -6.26 0.45 -8.05
N THR A 31 -5.95 -0.79 -7.75
CA THR A 31 -6.91 -1.72 -7.17
C THR A 31 -6.33 -2.40 -5.94
N GLU A 32 -7.23 -2.78 -5.03
CA GLU A 32 -6.82 -3.50 -3.84
C GLU A 32 -6.19 -4.84 -4.18
N GLU A 33 -6.71 -5.48 -5.21
CA GLU A 33 -6.20 -6.78 -5.62
C GLU A 33 -4.73 -6.71 -6.03
N LYS A 34 -4.38 -5.67 -6.78
CA LYS A 34 -2.99 -5.48 -7.19
C LYS A 34 -2.10 -5.13 -6.00
N ALA A 35 -2.64 -4.37 -5.06
CA ALA A 35 -1.87 -4.03 -3.86
C ALA A 35 -1.58 -5.29 -3.03
N LYS A 36 -2.54 -6.18 -2.92
CA LYS A 36 -2.34 -7.44 -2.22
C LYS A 36 -1.32 -8.34 -2.91
N ASP A 37 -1.31 -8.30 -4.23
CA ASP A 37 -0.34 -9.07 -4.99
C ASP A 37 1.08 -8.66 -4.66
N GLN A 38 1.31 -7.38 -4.44
CA GLN A 38 2.63 -6.92 -4.07
C GLN A 38 3.07 -7.48 -2.72
N ILE A 39 2.13 -7.58 -1.79
CA ILE A 39 2.43 -8.08 -0.46
C ILE A 39 2.69 -9.58 -0.47
N THR A 40 1.99 -10.31 -1.30
CA THR A 40 2.16 -11.76 -1.42
C THR A 40 3.52 -12.15 -2.07
#